data_840d744baccf0d48e8b51479c4095339
#
_entry.id   840d744baccf0d48e8b51479c4095339
#
_cell.length_a   1.000
_cell.length_b   1.000
_cell.length_c   1.000
_cell.angle_alpha   90.00
_cell.angle_beta   90.00
_cell.angle_gamma   90.00
#
_symmetry.space_group_name_H-M   'P 1'
#
loop_
_entity.id
_entity.type
_entity.pdbx_description
1 polymer ?
#
loop_
_entity_poly.entity_id
_entity_poly.type
_entity_poly.pdbx_seq_one_letter_code
_entity_poly.pdbx_strand_id
1 'polypeptide(L)'
;MKLDEIREEVSNWLDANWSADRSLIAWRNILLEGGWAAPDWPEDCFGRGYDAEQTAVVSEVFAEKGAVGAAQVGPRRLAAETILVHGSDDQKKRYLPPILTGEHAWCQLFSEPGSGSDLAGASTKAELLDGQWMINGQKVWNTSAHHADFGILVARTDWDLPKHQGLSYFLINMRQPGVEARPLKQMNGHAS
;
A
#
# COMPACT_ATOMS: atom_id res chain seq x y z
N MET A 1 -23.93 8.74 11.92
CA MET A 1 -23.92 7.99 13.20
C MET A 1 -23.23 8.83 14.26
N LYS A 2 -23.71 8.86 15.50
CA LYS A 2 -23.07 9.63 16.59
C LYS A 2 -21.78 8.92 17.04
N LEU A 3 -20.83 9.66 17.57
CA LEU A 3 -19.53 9.09 17.99
C LEU A 3 -19.69 8.03 19.09
N ASP A 4 -20.61 8.23 20.03
CA ASP A 4 -20.89 7.25 21.09
C ASP A 4 -21.46 5.94 20.53
N GLU A 5 -22.31 6.01 19.49
CA GLU A 5 -22.86 4.82 18.82
C GLU A 5 -21.73 4.03 18.11
N ILE A 6 -20.79 4.75 17.48
CA ILE A 6 -19.61 4.12 16.86
C ILE A 6 -18.73 3.45 17.91
N ARG A 7 -18.47 4.12 19.03
CA ARG A 7 -17.68 3.58 20.13
C ARG A 7 -18.28 2.29 20.68
N GLU A 8 -19.60 2.27 20.89
CA GLU A 8 -20.31 1.09 21.35
C GLU A 8 -20.26 -0.04 20.31
N GLU A 9 -20.54 0.26 19.03
CA GLU A 9 -20.52 -0.72 17.95
C GLU A 9 -19.16 -1.39 17.82
N VAL A 10 -18.07 -0.60 17.74
CA VAL A 10 -16.72 -1.14 17.56
C VAL A 10 -16.25 -1.90 18.81
N SER A 11 -16.61 -1.41 20.03
CA SER A 11 -16.30 -2.11 21.28
C SER A 11 -16.94 -3.49 21.33
N ASN A 12 -18.24 -3.57 21.06
CA ASN A 12 -18.99 -4.83 21.03
C ASN A 12 -18.47 -5.78 19.95
N TRP A 13 -18.12 -5.23 18.77
CA TRP A 13 -17.57 -6.02 17.68
C TRP A 13 -16.20 -6.61 18.04
N LEU A 14 -15.32 -5.82 18.68
CA LEU A 14 -14.02 -6.29 19.17
C LEU A 14 -14.17 -7.35 20.26
N ASP A 15 -15.08 -7.17 21.21
CA ASP A 15 -15.33 -8.16 22.26
C ASP A 15 -15.76 -9.52 21.69
N ALA A 16 -16.47 -9.51 20.57
CA ALA A 16 -16.90 -10.73 19.90
C ALA A 16 -15.84 -11.37 18.98
N ASN A 17 -14.89 -10.58 18.45
CA ASN A 17 -14.04 -11.03 17.36
C ASN A 17 -12.53 -10.99 17.67
N TRP A 18 -12.07 -10.10 18.56
CA TRP A 18 -10.64 -9.96 18.86
C TRP A 18 -10.14 -11.03 19.85
N SER A 19 -8.98 -11.60 19.54
CA SER A 19 -8.22 -12.45 20.45
C SER A 19 -6.72 -12.33 20.14
N ALA A 20 -5.91 -12.13 21.17
CA ALA A 20 -4.46 -12.07 21.04
C ALA A 20 -3.82 -13.41 20.61
N ASP A 21 -4.54 -14.54 20.79
CA ASP A 21 -4.06 -15.86 20.39
C ASP A 21 -4.27 -16.14 18.89
N ARG A 22 -4.99 -15.25 18.19
CA ARG A 22 -5.26 -15.40 16.77
C ARG A 22 -4.05 -14.97 15.94
N SER A 23 -3.75 -15.68 14.85
CA SER A 23 -2.70 -15.24 13.93
C SER A 23 -3.06 -13.89 13.30
N LEU A 24 -2.06 -13.04 13.03
CA LEU A 24 -2.28 -11.69 12.45
C LEU A 24 -3.03 -11.74 11.12
N ILE A 25 -2.75 -12.72 10.27
CA ILE A 25 -3.44 -12.87 8.97
C ILE A 25 -4.90 -13.22 9.20
N ALA A 26 -5.20 -14.20 10.04
CA ALA A 26 -6.58 -14.58 10.36
C ALA A 26 -7.36 -13.40 10.98
N TRP A 27 -6.73 -12.64 11.88
CA TRP A 27 -7.32 -11.45 12.46
C TRP A 27 -7.60 -10.36 11.43
N ARG A 28 -6.65 -10.07 10.56
CA ARG A 28 -6.79 -9.02 9.54
C ARG A 28 -7.82 -9.37 8.47
N ASN A 29 -8.04 -10.64 8.17
CA ASN A 29 -9.16 -11.06 7.33
C ASN A 29 -10.50 -10.75 7.99
N ILE A 30 -10.64 -10.99 9.30
CA ILE A 30 -11.84 -10.62 10.07
C ILE A 30 -12.04 -9.09 10.07
N LEU A 31 -10.97 -8.31 10.23
CA LEU A 31 -11.03 -6.85 10.11
C LEU A 31 -11.52 -6.40 8.73
N LEU A 32 -11.00 -7.04 7.68
CA LEU A 32 -11.37 -6.76 6.29
C LEU A 32 -12.86 -7.04 6.04
N GLU A 33 -13.32 -8.22 6.43
CA GLU A 33 -14.73 -8.66 6.30
C GLU A 33 -15.68 -7.74 7.08
N GLY A 34 -15.26 -7.25 8.24
CA GLY A 34 -16.04 -6.34 9.08
C GLY A 34 -15.99 -4.87 8.64
N GLY A 35 -15.16 -4.50 7.65
CA GLY A 35 -14.95 -3.11 7.23
C GLY A 35 -14.10 -2.29 8.21
N TRP A 36 -13.47 -2.93 9.19
CA TRP A 36 -12.67 -2.27 10.24
C TRP A 36 -11.18 -2.14 9.89
N ALA A 37 -10.76 -2.74 8.77
CA ALA A 37 -9.37 -2.65 8.31
C ALA A 37 -8.98 -1.23 7.85
N ALA A 38 -9.94 -0.50 7.27
CA ALA A 38 -9.79 0.89 6.80
C ALA A 38 -11.15 1.60 6.91
N PRO A 39 -11.60 1.97 8.11
CA PRO A 39 -12.95 2.48 8.33
C PRO A 39 -13.24 3.79 7.61
N ASP A 40 -12.21 4.57 7.26
CA ASP A 40 -12.28 5.81 6.47
C ASP A 40 -12.47 5.56 4.95
N TRP A 41 -12.28 4.34 4.47
CA TRP A 41 -12.47 4.03 3.05
C TRP A 41 -13.95 3.85 2.70
N PRO A 42 -14.33 4.03 1.41
CA PRO A 42 -15.68 3.73 0.94
C PRO A 42 -16.10 2.27 1.24
N GLU A 43 -17.40 2.06 1.44
CA GLU A 43 -17.93 0.71 1.75
C GLU A 43 -17.68 -0.29 0.62
N ASP A 44 -17.74 0.16 -0.64
CA ASP A 44 -17.42 -0.65 -1.82
C ASP A 44 -15.92 -0.96 -1.98
N CYS A 45 -15.09 -0.35 -1.11
CA CYS A 45 -13.65 -0.53 -1.04
C CYS A 45 -13.19 -1.05 0.33
N PHE A 46 -14.01 -1.90 0.98
CA PHE A 46 -13.69 -2.58 2.23
C PHE A 46 -13.65 -1.67 3.47
N GLY A 47 -14.21 -0.48 3.42
CA GLY A 47 -14.31 0.47 4.53
C GLY A 47 -15.73 0.66 5.03
N ARG A 48 -15.96 1.75 5.74
CA ARG A 48 -17.25 2.15 6.33
C ARG A 48 -17.64 3.57 5.96
N GLY A 49 -16.85 4.28 5.17
CA GLY A 49 -17.09 5.66 4.77
C GLY A 49 -17.02 6.65 5.94
N TYR A 50 -16.27 6.31 6.99
CA TYR A 50 -16.17 7.17 8.17
C TYR A 50 -15.29 8.39 7.89
N ASP A 51 -15.66 9.51 8.48
CA ASP A 51 -14.82 10.71 8.50
C ASP A 51 -13.65 10.57 9.49
N ALA A 52 -12.80 11.61 9.55
CA ALA A 52 -11.61 11.61 10.40
C ALA A 52 -11.93 11.50 11.90
N GLU A 53 -13.04 12.13 12.37
CA GLU A 53 -13.44 12.12 13.76
C GLU A 53 -13.98 10.73 14.16
N GLN A 54 -14.81 10.15 13.30
CA GLN A 54 -15.33 8.79 13.46
C GLN A 54 -14.21 7.74 13.45
N THR A 55 -13.24 7.87 12.53
CA THR A 55 -12.08 6.99 12.44
C THR A 55 -11.16 7.10 13.66
N ALA A 56 -11.04 8.30 14.24
CA ALA A 56 -10.30 8.49 15.49
C ALA A 56 -10.92 7.71 16.65
N VAL A 57 -12.24 7.72 16.78
CA VAL A 57 -12.96 6.92 17.81
C VAL A 57 -12.69 5.43 17.65
N VAL A 58 -12.71 4.92 16.41
CA VAL A 58 -12.35 3.50 16.14
C VAL A 58 -10.94 3.21 16.63
N SER A 59 -9.98 4.07 16.29
CA SER A 59 -8.57 3.90 16.68
C SER A 59 -8.36 3.92 18.18
N GLU A 60 -9.09 4.78 18.92
CA GLU A 60 -9.08 4.82 20.38
C GLU A 60 -9.56 3.51 20.99
N VAL A 61 -10.71 2.99 20.53
CA VAL A 61 -11.27 1.73 21.05
C VAL A 61 -10.36 0.53 20.74
N PHE A 62 -9.74 0.51 19.56
CA PHE A 62 -8.73 -0.51 19.24
C PHE A 62 -7.55 -0.46 20.22
N ALA A 63 -7.05 0.74 20.54
CA ALA A 63 -5.97 0.92 21.52
C ALA A 63 -6.39 0.50 22.93
N GLU A 64 -7.59 0.87 23.40
CA GLU A 64 -8.16 0.47 24.68
C GLU A 64 -8.26 -1.05 24.85
N LYS A 65 -8.65 -1.75 23.77
CA LYS A 65 -8.78 -3.20 23.73
C LYS A 65 -7.46 -3.93 23.41
N GLY A 66 -6.38 -3.22 23.13
CA GLY A 66 -5.10 -3.79 22.67
C GLY A 66 -5.21 -4.52 21.35
N ALA A 67 -6.19 -4.16 20.53
CA ALA A 67 -6.40 -4.79 19.21
C ALA A 67 -5.45 -4.24 18.16
N VAL A 68 -4.87 -5.12 17.35
CA VAL A 68 -3.95 -4.74 16.28
C VAL A 68 -4.74 -4.37 15.02
N GLY A 69 -4.39 -3.27 14.37
CA GLY A 69 -5.00 -2.82 13.12
C GLY A 69 -4.51 -3.56 11.86
N ALA A 70 -4.96 -3.06 10.71
CA ALA A 70 -4.54 -3.55 9.40
C ALA A 70 -3.05 -3.30 9.10
N ALA A 71 -2.52 -3.96 8.07
CA ALA A 71 -1.10 -3.87 7.67
C ALA A 71 -0.76 -2.62 6.84
N GLN A 72 -1.41 -1.49 7.09
CA GLN A 72 -1.24 -0.25 6.34
C GLN A 72 -0.06 0.60 6.84
N VAL A 73 1.16 0.21 6.51
CA VAL A 73 2.36 0.98 6.88
C VAL A 73 3.33 1.11 5.69
N GLY A 74 4.02 2.25 5.61
CA GLY A 74 5.04 2.51 4.60
C GLY A 74 4.55 2.36 3.16
N PRO A 75 5.28 1.63 2.29
CA PRO A 75 4.91 1.47 0.88
C PRO A 75 3.53 0.84 0.65
N ARG A 76 3.05 -0.02 1.57
CA ARG A 76 1.69 -0.60 1.50
C ARG A 76 0.62 0.49 1.56
N ARG A 77 0.76 1.43 2.49
CA ARG A 77 -0.19 2.53 2.63
C ARG A 77 -0.21 3.41 1.38
N LEU A 78 0.97 3.79 0.87
CA LEU A 78 1.09 4.56 -0.38
C LEU A 78 0.45 3.84 -1.57
N ALA A 79 0.69 2.54 -1.72
CA ALA A 79 0.08 1.74 -2.78
C ALA A 79 -1.43 1.71 -2.63
N ALA A 80 -1.92 1.43 -1.43
CA ALA A 80 -3.35 1.33 -1.15
C ALA A 80 -4.10 2.64 -1.43
N GLU A 81 -3.63 3.77 -0.91
CA GLU A 81 -4.24 5.09 -1.11
C GLU A 81 -4.22 5.50 -2.60
N THR A 82 -3.13 5.20 -3.31
CA THR A 82 -3.06 5.48 -4.76
C THR A 82 -4.04 4.61 -5.55
N ILE A 83 -4.11 3.31 -5.23
CA ILE A 83 -5.05 2.38 -5.89
C ILE A 83 -6.50 2.75 -5.58
N LEU A 84 -6.78 3.15 -4.33
CA LEU A 84 -8.12 3.58 -3.91
C LEU A 84 -8.64 4.76 -4.75
N VAL A 85 -7.77 5.75 -5.02
CA VAL A 85 -8.15 6.97 -5.73
C VAL A 85 -8.10 6.79 -7.25
N HIS A 86 -7.09 6.11 -7.78
CA HIS A 86 -6.78 6.09 -9.22
C HIS A 86 -6.90 4.72 -9.87
N GLY A 87 -7.01 3.65 -9.08
CA GLY A 87 -7.11 2.29 -9.61
C GLY A 87 -8.46 1.99 -10.24
N SER A 88 -8.47 1.10 -11.22
CA SER A 88 -9.72 0.51 -11.74
C SER A 88 -10.36 -0.39 -10.66
N ASP A 89 -11.65 -0.70 -10.83
CA ASP A 89 -12.37 -1.59 -9.91
C ASP A 89 -11.69 -2.97 -9.80
N ASP A 90 -11.14 -3.48 -10.92
CA ASP A 90 -10.38 -4.74 -10.92
C ASP A 90 -9.07 -4.62 -10.12
N GLN A 91 -8.38 -3.49 -10.22
CA GLN A 91 -7.18 -3.23 -9.42
C GLN A 91 -7.51 -3.10 -7.93
N LYS A 92 -8.58 -2.39 -7.59
CA LYS A 92 -9.04 -2.27 -6.20
C LYS A 92 -9.37 -3.63 -5.60
N LYS A 93 -10.20 -4.43 -6.28
CA LYS A 93 -10.57 -5.79 -5.84
C LYS A 93 -9.38 -6.71 -5.72
N ARG A 94 -8.39 -6.59 -6.60
CA ARG A 94 -7.21 -7.45 -6.62
C ARG A 94 -6.18 -7.12 -5.55
N TYR A 95 -5.92 -5.83 -5.32
CA TYR A 95 -4.76 -5.40 -4.54
C TYR A 95 -5.10 -4.89 -3.14
N LEU A 96 -6.26 -4.27 -2.92
CA LEU A 96 -6.58 -3.70 -1.62
C LEU A 96 -6.73 -4.75 -0.51
N PRO A 97 -7.45 -5.88 -0.70
CA PRO A 97 -7.57 -6.89 0.35
C PRO A 97 -6.22 -7.43 0.84
N PRO A 98 -5.31 -7.94 -0.03
CA PRO A 98 -4.03 -8.48 0.43
C PRO A 98 -3.05 -7.40 0.94
N ILE A 99 -3.26 -6.12 0.63
CA ILE A 99 -2.56 -5.02 1.29
C ILE A 99 -3.04 -4.86 2.73
N LEU A 100 -4.35 -4.84 2.96
CA LEU A 100 -4.97 -4.66 4.27
C LEU A 100 -4.67 -5.83 5.23
N THR A 101 -4.71 -7.05 4.73
CA THR A 101 -4.36 -8.26 5.50
C THR A 101 -2.86 -8.41 5.75
N GLY A 102 -2.04 -7.81 4.87
CA GLY A 102 -0.58 -7.92 4.92
C GLY A 102 -0.02 -9.15 4.20
N GLU A 103 -0.84 -9.84 3.40
CA GLU A 103 -0.38 -10.97 2.57
C GLU A 103 0.62 -10.53 1.50
N HIS A 104 0.43 -9.34 0.91
CA HIS A 104 1.37 -8.79 -0.06
C HIS A 104 2.36 -7.83 0.60
N ALA A 105 3.64 -8.06 0.35
CA ALA A 105 4.71 -7.11 0.65
C ALA A 105 4.90 -6.14 -0.52
N TRP A 106 5.01 -4.86 -0.21
CA TRP A 106 5.17 -3.80 -1.20
C TRP A 106 6.44 -2.99 -0.98
N CYS A 107 7.09 -2.56 -2.06
CA CYS A 107 8.19 -1.61 -2.02
C CYS A 107 7.90 -0.37 -2.87
N GLN A 108 8.65 0.70 -2.59
CA GLN A 108 8.57 1.97 -3.32
C GLN A 108 9.77 2.11 -4.24
N LEU A 109 9.51 2.29 -5.54
CA LEU A 109 10.51 2.37 -6.60
C LEU A 109 10.47 3.77 -7.25
N PHE A 110 10.87 4.79 -6.51
CA PHE A 110 10.82 6.19 -6.93
C PHE A 110 12.19 6.74 -7.25
N SER A 111 13.09 6.78 -6.26
CA SER A 111 14.42 7.37 -6.39
C SER A 111 15.31 6.63 -7.38
N GLU A 112 16.18 7.38 -8.06
CA GLU A 112 17.21 6.88 -8.99
C GLU A 112 18.58 7.41 -8.58
N PRO A 113 19.69 6.86 -9.10
CA PRO A 113 21.03 7.38 -8.81
C PRO A 113 21.17 8.89 -9.08
N GLY A 114 20.49 9.40 -10.10
CA GLY A 114 20.50 10.82 -10.50
C GLY A 114 19.28 11.63 -10.05
N SER A 115 18.30 11.02 -9.37
CA SER A 115 17.04 11.68 -9.04
C SER A 115 16.48 11.19 -7.71
N GLY A 116 16.48 12.05 -6.70
CA GLY A 116 15.91 11.79 -5.37
C GLY A 116 14.78 12.76 -5.07
N SER A 117 15.09 13.88 -4.38
CA SER A 117 14.07 14.91 -4.06
C SER A 117 13.42 15.52 -5.30
N ASP A 118 14.15 15.63 -6.40
CA ASP A 118 13.58 15.95 -7.71
C ASP A 118 13.07 14.67 -8.40
N LEU A 119 11.98 14.12 -7.90
CA LEU A 119 11.37 12.90 -8.48
C LEU A 119 10.99 13.09 -9.95
N ALA A 120 10.63 14.32 -10.34
CA ALA A 120 10.31 14.64 -11.73
C ALA A 120 11.51 14.56 -12.68
N GLY A 121 12.75 14.50 -12.14
CA GLY A 121 13.96 14.20 -12.90
C GLY A 121 14.18 12.72 -13.20
N ALA A 122 13.24 11.84 -12.84
CA ALA A 122 13.36 10.40 -13.09
C ALA A 122 13.54 10.07 -14.57
N SER A 123 14.51 9.19 -14.84
CA SER A 123 14.93 8.74 -16.17
C SER A 123 14.57 7.28 -16.49
N THR A 124 14.06 6.51 -15.53
CA THR A 124 13.48 5.19 -15.81
C THR A 124 12.43 5.34 -16.89
N LYS A 125 12.63 4.66 -18.02
CA LYS A 125 11.80 4.78 -19.23
C LYS A 125 10.74 3.69 -19.23
N ALA A 126 9.52 4.05 -19.61
CA ALA A 126 8.45 3.11 -19.89
C ALA A 126 7.86 3.39 -21.28
N GLU A 127 7.87 2.39 -22.14
CA GLU A 127 7.32 2.44 -23.51
C GLU A 127 6.25 1.38 -23.69
N LEU A 128 5.15 1.76 -24.32
CA LEU A 128 4.08 0.82 -24.66
C LEU A 128 4.40 0.20 -26.04
N LEU A 129 4.78 -1.08 -26.05
CA LEU A 129 5.10 -1.85 -27.25
C LEU A 129 4.14 -3.04 -27.34
N ASP A 130 3.41 -3.16 -28.44
CA ASP A 130 2.46 -4.25 -28.70
C ASP A 130 1.47 -4.50 -27.53
N GLY A 131 1.01 -3.42 -26.88
CA GLY A 131 0.08 -3.48 -25.76
C GLY A 131 0.70 -3.86 -24.42
N GLN A 132 2.03 -3.98 -24.35
CA GLN A 132 2.78 -4.26 -23.13
C GLN A 132 3.74 -3.11 -22.78
N TRP A 133 3.84 -2.80 -21.48
CA TRP A 133 4.79 -1.81 -21.02
C TRP A 133 6.19 -2.42 -20.87
N MET A 134 7.14 -1.90 -21.64
CA MET A 134 8.55 -2.19 -21.49
C MET A 134 9.21 -1.12 -20.63
N ILE A 135 9.72 -1.51 -19.46
CA ILE A 135 10.29 -0.59 -18.49
C ILE A 135 11.78 -0.87 -18.33
N ASN A 136 12.60 0.17 -18.50
CA ASN A 136 14.05 0.11 -18.36
C ASN A 136 14.55 1.24 -17.48
N GLY A 137 15.33 0.91 -16.47
CA GLY A 137 15.92 1.88 -15.55
C GLY A 137 16.44 1.24 -14.28
N GLN A 138 16.95 2.06 -13.38
CA GLN A 138 17.46 1.63 -12.09
C GLN A 138 16.88 2.51 -10.99
N LYS A 139 16.30 1.87 -9.98
CA LYS A 139 15.82 2.52 -8.76
C LYS A 139 16.76 2.23 -7.60
N VAL A 140 16.85 3.17 -6.65
CA VAL A 140 17.73 3.06 -5.47
C VAL A 140 16.97 3.39 -4.19
N TRP A 141 17.52 2.99 -3.05
CA TRP A 141 16.94 3.25 -1.72
C TRP A 141 15.56 2.60 -1.51
N ASN A 142 15.37 1.44 -2.13
CA ASN A 142 14.10 0.73 -2.13
C ASN A 142 14.08 -0.29 -0.98
N THR A 143 13.82 0.20 0.23
CA THR A 143 13.79 -0.62 1.45
C THR A 143 12.94 -1.88 1.24
N SER A 144 13.53 -3.05 1.55
CA SER A 144 12.89 -4.37 1.46
C SER A 144 12.43 -4.80 0.06
N ALA A 145 12.92 -4.19 -1.03
CA ALA A 145 12.53 -4.55 -2.40
C ALA A 145 12.80 -6.02 -2.73
N HIS A 146 13.85 -6.62 -2.17
CA HIS A 146 14.21 -8.03 -2.37
C HIS A 146 13.23 -9.02 -1.71
N HIS A 147 12.38 -8.56 -0.80
CA HIS A 147 11.30 -9.33 -0.17
C HIS A 147 9.92 -8.97 -0.68
N ALA A 148 9.78 -7.88 -1.45
CA ALA A 148 8.49 -7.41 -1.92
C ALA A 148 7.90 -8.33 -3.00
N ASP A 149 6.58 -8.47 -2.98
CA ASP A 149 5.79 -9.13 -4.02
C ASP A 149 5.44 -8.14 -5.13
N PHE A 150 5.16 -6.90 -4.74
CA PHE A 150 4.80 -5.82 -5.65
C PHE A 150 5.58 -4.54 -5.34
N GLY A 151 5.73 -3.71 -6.37
CA GLY A 151 6.32 -2.38 -6.27
C GLY A 151 5.43 -1.30 -6.86
N ILE A 152 5.46 -0.13 -6.23
CA ILE A 152 4.93 1.10 -6.82
C ILE A 152 6.07 1.80 -7.53
N LEU A 153 5.97 1.94 -8.83
CA LEU A 153 7.03 2.48 -9.69
C LEU A 153 6.60 3.76 -10.36
N VAL A 154 7.44 4.79 -10.31
CA VAL A 154 7.32 5.99 -11.15
C VAL A 154 8.32 5.89 -12.29
N ALA A 155 7.84 6.00 -13.52
CA ALA A 155 8.67 5.97 -14.73
C ALA A 155 8.21 7.02 -15.74
N ARG A 156 9.12 7.41 -16.64
CA ARG A 156 8.83 8.37 -17.69
C ARG A 156 8.22 7.68 -18.90
N THR A 157 7.03 8.11 -19.24
CA THR A 157 6.27 7.62 -20.39
C THR A 157 6.23 8.62 -21.56
N ASP A 158 6.50 9.89 -21.28
CA ASP A 158 6.54 10.94 -22.30
C ASP A 158 7.73 11.88 -22.04
N TRP A 159 8.59 12.05 -23.05
CA TRP A 159 9.80 12.86 -23.00
C TRP A 159 9.61 14.26 -23.62
N ASP A 160 8.54 14.47 -24.36
CA ASP A 160 8.23 15.72 -25.05
C ASP A 160 7.45 16.68 -24.14
N LEU A 161 6.82 16.15 -23.08
CA LEU A 161 6.10 16.94 -22.08
C LEU A 161 7.05 17.55 -21.04
N PRO A 162 6.64 18.65 -20.37
CA PRO A 162 7.34 19.14 -19.17
C PRO A 162 7.57 18.04 -18.16
N LYS A 163 8.72 18.03 -17.48
CA LYS A 163 9.19 16.91 -16.65
C LYS A 163 8.16 16.36 -15.63
N HIS A 164 7.29 17.22 -15.10
CA HIS A 164 6.24 16.83 -14.14
C HIS A 164 5.03 16.15 -14.79
N GLN A 165 4.84 16.30 -16.10
CA GLN A 165 3.67 15.78 -16.82
C GLN A 165 3.97 14.50 -17.59
N GLY A 166 5.26 14.19 -17.83
CA GLY A 166 5.69 13.03 -18.59
C GLY A 166 5.89 11.75 -17.75
N LEU A 167 5.39 11.70 -16.52
CA LEU A 167 5.55 10.57 -15.62
C LEU A 167 4.25 9.77 -15.47
N SER A 168 4.40 8.46 -15.34
CA SER A 168 3.31 7.55 -15.03
C SER A 168 3.65 6.67 -13.82
N TYR A 169 2.61 6.21 -13.15
CA TYR A 169 2.70 5.34 -11.98
C TYR A 169 2.29 3.92 -12.36
N PHE A 170 3.11 2.95 -11.98
CA PHE A 170 2.92 1.55 -12.30
C PHE A 170 2.87 0.69 -11.05
N LEU A 171 2.01 -0.31 -11.07
CA LEU A 171 2.04 -1.42 -10.13
C LEU A 171 2.78 -2.57 -10.81
N ILE A 172 3.94 -2.96 -10.28
CA ILE A 172 4.76 -4.01 -10.89
C ILE A 172 4.87 -5.22 -9.99
N ASN A 173 4.88 -6.41 -10.61
CA ASN A 173 5.21 -7.64 -9.91
C ASN A 173 6.73 -7.74 -9.75
N MET A 174 7.22 -7.80 -8.53
CA MET A 174 8.66 -7.87 -8.23
C MET A 174 9.26 -9.24 -8.54
N ARG A 175 8.44 -10.27 -8.74
CA ARG A 175 8.86 -11.65 -9.03
C ARG A 175 8.86 -11.99 -10.52
N GLN A 176 8.54 -11.02 -11.40
CA GLN A 176 8.54 -11.27 -12.85
C GLN A 176 9.96 -11.26 -13.43
N PRO A 177 10.20 -11.95 -14.57
CA PRO A 177 11.46 -11.88 -15.29
C PRO A 177 11.84 -10.44 -15.66
N GLY A 178 13.13 -10.09 -15.55
CA GLY A 178 13.65 -8.75 -15.84
C GLY A 178 13.66 -7.81 -14.64
N VAL A 179 13.05 -8.16 -13.52
CA VAL A 179 13.18 -7.41 -12.26
C VAL A 179 14.29 -8.04 -11.41
N GLU A 180 15.31 -7.24 -11.10
CA GLU A 180 16.41 -7.65 -10.23
C GLU A 180 16.50 -6.69 -9.03
N ALA A 181 16.36 -7.21 -7.82
CA ALA A 181 16.57 -6.45 -6.58
C ALA A 181 17.91 -6.86 -5.96
N ARG A 182 18.83 -5.91 -5.82
CA ARG A 182 20.15 -6.09 -5.21
C ARG A 182 20.16 -5.44 -3.83
N PRO A 183 20.09 -6.21 -2.73
CA PRO A 183 20.08 -5.63 -1.40
C PRO A 183 21.42 -4.96 -1.08
N LEU A 184 21.34 -3.77 -0.47
CA LEU A 184 22.51 -3.05 0.05
C LEU A 184 22.82 -3.53 1.46
N LYS A 185 24.03 -4.06 1.67
CA LYS A 185 24.49 -4.41 3.01
C LYS A 185 24.83 -3.16 3.79
N GLN A 186 24.08 -2.90 4.84
CA GLN A 186 24.29 -1.76 5.74
C GLN A 186 25.42 -2.06 6.75
N MET A 187 25.93 -1.00 7.41
CA MET A 187 27.01 -1.11 8.41
C MET A 187 26.62 -1.98 9.62
N ASN A 188 25.34 -2.05 9.95
CA ASN A 188 24.80 -2.92 11.00
C ASN A 188 24.64 -4.40 10.58
N GLY A 189 25.03 -4.74 9.34
CA GLY A 189 24.94 -6.09 8.79
C GLY A 189 23.60 -6.46 8.18
N HIS A 190 22.57 -5.64 8.32
CA HIS A 190 21.29 -5.85 7.65
C HIS A 190 21.37 -5.51 6.17
N ALA A 191 20.52 -6.15 5.38
CA ALA A 191 20.32 -5.83 3.98
C ALA A 191 19.01 -5.03 3.80
N SER A 192 19.04 -3.98 2.99
CA SER A 192 17.86 -3.17 2.65
C SER A 192 17.73 -2.97 1.15
#